data_d72a9d2b698c11541d5dd161d0dcab9b
#
_entry.id   d72a9d2b698c11541d5dd161d0dcab9b
#
_cell.length_a   1.000
_cell.length_b   1.000
_cell.length_c   1.000
_cell.angle_alpha   90.00
_cell.angle_beta   90.00
_cell.angle_gamma   90.00
#
_symmetry.space_group_name_H-M   'P 1'
#
loop_
_entity.id
_entity.type
_entity.pdbx_description
1 polymer ?
#
loop_
_entity_poly.entity_id
_entity_poly.type
_entity_poly.pdbx_seq_one_letter_code
_entity_poly.pdbx_strand_id
1 'polypeptide(L)'
;MREALDIEVHGVVQGVGFRPFVFNAALRHNICGWVLNATAGVFVHAEGEPEDIDALVMEINSNAPAASRVDEINMKEAPLEGFSNFEIRYSDEAEADATTLVSPDLATCDECVAELFDPHNRRYHYPFINCTNCGPRFTIIDSLPYDRAKTSMAGFPMCEACDAEYRNPADRRFHAQPDACFECGPHISWWEKGFTETPATNEAFDGADIDEDGTLWGSTLQASDAIFARAAELLHEGAIVAVKGLGGFHLACDARNSEALAELRRRKRREGKAFAVMYRTLDDVRETCQVNDAERRLLTGTQRPIVLLKKRDDAQFAAGLADHLPELGVMLPYTPVQHLLLAAVDGPLVMTSGNLHDEPICMTDDEARSQLASIADAFLGNNRPIRCRFDDSVVRVISAGSAGDAVQMVRRARGFAPMPISLAKKGDQTSSQTKRVLFAAGPEQKNTFCLLRGDEAFVS
;
A
#
# COMPACT_ATOMS: atom_id res chain seq x y z
N MET A 1 -8.65 -43.35 -7.80
CA MET A 1 -9.95 -43.03 -8.50
C MET A 1 -10.14 -41.53 -8.33
N ARG A 2 -10.30 -40.81 -9.45
CA ARG A 2 -10.45 -39.35 -9.37
C ARG A 2 -11.72 -38.98 -8.60
N GLU A 3 -11.62 -37.96 -7.77
CA GLU A 3 -12.69 -37.38 -6.99
C GLU A 3 -12.75 -35.86 -7.26
N ALA A 4 -13.84 -35.23 -6.83
CA ALA A 4 -13.98 -33.79 -6.89
C ALA A 4 -14.41 -33.20 -5.56
N LEU A 5 -13.79 -32.08 -5.16
CA LEU A 5 -14.16 -31.28 -4.00
C LEU A 5 -14.40 -29.83 -4.41
N ASP A 6 -15.48 -29.28 -3.85
CA ASP A 6 -15.69 -27.83 -3.77
C ASP A 6 -15.10 -27.32 -2.45
N ILE A 7 -14.20 -26.35 -2.54
CA ILE A 7 -13.44 -25.79 -1.41
C ILE A 7 -13.78 -24.32 -1.32
N GLU A 8 -14.29 -23.88 -0.18
CA GLU A 8 -14.54 -22.48 0.14
C GLU A 8 -13.51 -21.98 1.13
N VAL A 9 -12.76 -20.94 0.76
CA VAL A 9 -11.72 -20.35 1.61
C VAL A 9 -12.14 -18.96 2.06
N HIS A 10 -12.28 -18.78 3.36
CA HIS A 10 -12.68 -17.53 3.99
C HIS A 10 -11.50 -16.87 4.69
N GLY A 11 -11.57 -15.52 4.81
CA GLY A 11 -10.53 -14.72 5.42
C GLY A 11 -10.04 -13.60 4.52
N VAL A 12 -8.77 -13.20 4.67
CA VAL A 12 -8.11 -12.23 3.77
C VAL A 12 -7.48 -12.98 2.62
N VAL A 13 -8.29 -13.30 1.63
CA VAL A 13 -7.93 -14.14 0.49
C VAL A 13 -8.11 -13.45 -0.87
N GLN A 14 -8.55 -12.18 -0.86
CA GLN A 14 -8.66 -11.37 -2.07
C GLN A 14 -7.66 -10.21 -2.06
N GLY A 15 -7.11 -9.86 -3.23
CA GLY A 15 -6.10 -8.81 -3.36
C GLY A 15 -4.71 -9.15 -2.81
N VAL A 16 -4.46 -10.40 -2.46
CA VAL A 16 -3.22 -10.89 -1.84
C VAL A 16 -2.49 -11.94 -2.69
N GLY A 17 -2.86 -12.08 -3.96
CA GLY A 17 -2.28 -13.09 -4.86
C GLY A 17 -2.81 -14.52 -4.62
N PHE A 18 -3.94 -14.66 -3.96
CA PHE A 18 -4.46 -15.97 -3.55
C PHE A 18 -4.90 -16.83 -4.76
N ARG A 19 -5.64 -16.27 -5.74
CA ARG A 19 -6.02 -17.00 -6.96
C ARG A 19 -4.79 -17.50 -7.74
N PRO A 20 -3.76 -16.68 -8.07
CA PRO A 20 -2.50 -17.13 -8.63
C PRO A 20 -1.81 -18.22 -7.81
N PHE A 21 -1.82 -18.10 -6.49
CA PHE A 21 -1.24 -19.11 -5.61
C PHE A 21 -1.95 -20.45 -5.72
N VAL A 22 -3.30 -20.46 -5.63
CA VAL A 22 -4.10 -21.69 -5.76
C VAL A 22 -3.92 -22.31 -7.15
N PHE A 23 -3.90 -21.49 -8.20
CA PHE A 23 -3.65 -21.95 -9.57
C PHE A 23 -2.30 -22.70 -9.68
N ASN A 24 -1.23 -22.08 -9.20
CA ASN A 24 0.11 -22.69 -9.23
C ASN A 24 0.21 -23.92 -8.33
N ALA A 25 -0.47 -23.95 -7.18
CA ALA A 25 -0.55 -25.11 -6.30
C ALA A 25 -1.29 -26.27 -7.00
N ALA A 26 -2.43 -25.99 -7.63
CA ALA A 26 -3.19 -26.99 -8.39
C ALA A 26 -2.35 -27.64 -9.50
N LEU A 27 -1.56 -26.84 -10.24
CA LEU A 27 -0.64 -27.37 -11.25
C LEU A 27 0.43 -28.28 -10.64
N ARG A 28 1.00 -27.93 -9.49
CA ARG A 28 2.01 -28.77 -8.80
C ARG A 28 1.46 -30.11 -8.33
N HIS A 29 0.18 -30.14 -7.96
CA HIS A 29 -0.50 -31.33 -7.45
C HIS A 29 -1.34 -32.04 -8.53
N ASN A 30 -1.17 -31.72 -9.83
CA ASN A 30 -1.89 -32.33 -10.95
C ASN A 30 -3.44 -32.23 -10.81
N ILE A 31 -3.94 -31.19 -10.18
CA ILE A 31 -5.37 -30.94 -10.01
C ILE A 31 -5.90 -30.22 -11.24
N CYS A 32 -7.07 -30.65 -11.71
CA CYS A 32 -7.87 -29.95 -12.73
C CYS A 32 -9.05 -29.23 -12.05
N GLY A 33 -9.64 -28.23 -12.72
CA GLY A 33 -10.78 -27.49 -12.18
C GLY A 33 -10.63 -26.00 -12.32
N TRP A 34 -11.07 -25.25 -11.30
CA TRP A 34 -11.03 -23.79 -11.36
C TRP A 34 -10.96 -23.14 -9.99
N VAL A 35 -10.52 -21.86 -9.98
CA VAL A 35 -10.59 -20.96 -8.81
C VAL A 35 -11.22 -19.64 -9.22
N LEU A 36 -12.08 -19.08 -8.36
CA LEU A 36 -12.68 -17.76 -8.55
C LEU A 36 -12.78 -16.98 -7.22
N ASN A 37 -12.88 -15.67 -7.33
CA ASN A 37 -13.30 -14.82 -6.21
C ASN A 37 -14.83 -14.70 -6.22
N ALA A 38 -15.44 -14.81 -5.05
CA ALA A 38 -16.84 -14.47 -4.83
C ALA A 38 -16.96 -13.50 -3.66
N THR A 39 -18.16 -12.96 -3.45
CA THR A 39 -18.39 -12.00 -2.37
C THR A 39 -18.13 -12.60 -0.99
N ALA A 40 -18.22 -13.92 -0.83
CA ALA A 40 -17.98 -14.61 0.45
C ALA A 40 -16.53 -15.06 0.69
N GLY A 41 -15.69 -15.13 -0.34
CA GLY A 41 -14.32 -15.65 -0.22
C GLY A 41 -13.71 -16.06 -1.55
N VAL A 42 -12.90 -17.09 -1.51
CA VAL A 42 -12.35 -17.76 -2.71
C VAL A 42 -12.96 -19.15 -2.80
N PHE A 43 -13.47 -19.49 -3.98
CA PHE A 43 -14.04 -20.79 -4.28
C PHE A 43 -13.14 -21.54 -5.24
N VAL A 44 -12.93 -22.83 -4.97
CA VAL A 44 -12.10 -23.73 -5.75
C VAL A 44 -12.90 -25.00 -6.02
N HIS A 45 -13.01 -25.38 -7.28
CA HIS A 45 -13.42 -26.72 -7.67
C HIS A 45 -12.18 -27.50 -8.05
N ALA A 46 -11.92 -28.61 -7.36
CA ALA A 46 -10.70 -29.40 -7.52
C ALA A 46 -11.04 -30.84 -7.90
N GLU A 47 -10.53 -31.30 -9.05
CA GLU A 47 -10.65 -32.67 -9.52
C GLU A 47 -9.27 -33.33 -9.61
N GLY A 48 -9.06 -34.46 -8.92
CA GLY A 48 -7.79 -35.16 -8.88
C GLY A 48 -7.85 -36.51 -8.20
N GLU A 49 -6.71 -37.13 -7.98
CA GLU A 49 -6.63 -38.27 -7.05
C GLU A 49 -6.75 -37.73 -5.61
N PRO A 50 -7.34 -38.51 -4.68
CA PRO A 50 -7.59 -38.05 -3.31
C PRO A 50 -6.35 -37.47 -2.61
N GLU A 51 -5.20 -38.13 -2.77
CA GLU A 51 -3.94 -37.72 -2.17
C GLU A 51 -3.45 -36.35 -2.71
N ASP A 52 -3.68 -36.07 -3.99
CA ASP A 52 -3.34 -34.80 -4.65
C ASP A 52 -4.25 -33.67 -4.17
N ILE A 53 -5.55 -33.95 -4.00
CA ILE A 53 -6.53 -32.98 -3.46
C ILE A 53 -6.19 -32.65 -2.01
N ASP A 54 -5.89 -33.64 -1.18
CA ASP A 54 -5.47 -33.42 0.22
C ASP A 54 -4.20 -32.57 0.30
N ALA A 55 -3.23 -32.84 -0.59
CA ALA A 55 -1.99 -32.07 -0.67
C ALA A 55 -2.25 -30.59 -1.07
N LEU A 56 -3.17 -30.36 -2.03
CA LEU A 56 -3.61 -29.00 -2.38
C LEU A 56 -4.22 -28.26 -1.20
N VAL A 57 -5.14 -28.91 -0.46
CA VAL A 57 -5.80 -28.32 0.72
C VAL A 57 -4.78 -28.02 1.82
N MET A 58 -3.83 -28.93 2.06
CA MET A 58 -2.75 -28.69 3.02
C MET A 58 -1.87 -27.51 2.62
N GLU A 59 -1.57 -27.36 1.34
CA GLU A 59 -0.78 -26.25 0.84
C GLU A 59 -1.54 -24.93 0.95
N ILE A 60 -2.83 -24.90 0.63
CA ILE A 60 -3.71 -23.72 0.82
C ILE A 60 -3.70 -23.28 2.30
N ASN A 61 -3.76 -24.22 3.23
CA ASN A 61 -3.79 -23.90 4.66
C ASN A 61 -2.44 -23.45 5.22
N SER A 62 -1.32 -24.01 4.72
CA SER A 62 -0.01 -23.85 5.36
C SER A 62 0.94 -22.89 4.65
N ASN A 63 0.79 -22.71 3.34
CA ASN A 63 1.72 -21.97 2.49
C ASN A 63 1.07 -20.80 1.76
N ALA A 64 -0.09 -20.35 2.22
CA ALA A 64 -0.79 -19.20 1.65
C ALA A 64 0.11 -17.95 1.58
N PRO A 65 -0.11 -17.03 0.62
CA PRO A 65 0.70 -15.82 0.49
C PRO A 65 0.83 -15.06 1.80
N ALA A 66 2.01 -14.49 2.10
CA ALA A 66 2.31 -13.83 3.37
C ALA A 66 1.36 -12.66 3.73
N ALA A 67 0.72 -12.06 2.74
CA ALA A 67 -0.29 -11.01 2.92
C ALA A 67 -1.70 -11.58 3.14
N SER A 68 -1.91 -12.88 2.97
CA SER A 68 -3.20 -13.54 3.21
C SER A 68 -3.38 -13.95 4.65
N ARG A 69 -4.64 -14.17 5.03
CA ARG A 69 -5.03 -14.82 6.27
C ARG A 69 -6.18 -15.76 5.96
N VAL A 70 -5.94 -17.04 6.08
CA VAL A 70 -6.97 -18.07 5.96
C VAL A 70 -7.58 -18.28 7.35
N ASP A 71 -8.87 -17.97 7.49
CA ASP A 71 -9.60 -18.09 8.76
C ASP A 71 -10.36 -19.41 8.81
N GLU A 72 -10.92 -19.86 7.69
CA GLU A 72 -11.73 -21.07 7.60
C GLU A 72 -11.62 -21.67 6.19
N ILE A 73 -11.59 -23.00 6.11
CA ILE A 73 -11.69 -23.77 4.87
C ILE A 73 -12.84 -24.75 5.02
N ASN A 74 -13.87 -24.58 4.18
CA ASN A 74 -15.01 -25.49 4.10
C ASN A 74 -14.86 -26.36 2.86
N MET A 75 -15.07 -27.66 3.00
CA MET A 75 -14.94 -28.62 1.90
C MET A 75 -16.24 -29.43 1.76
N LYS A 76 -16.63 -29.67 0.52
CA LYS A 76 -17.80 -30.46 0.19
C LYS A 76 -17.51 -31.35 -1.02
N GLU A 77 -17.91 -32.61 -0.94
CA GLU A 77 -17.88 -33.50 -2.10
C GLU A 77 -18.70 -32.90 -3.27
N ALA A 78 -18.13 -32.95 -4.45
CA ALA A 78 -18.71 -32.45 -5.69
C ALA A 78 -18.73 -33.52 -6.78
N PRO A 79 -19.62 -33.41 -7.76
CA PRO A 79 -19.57 -34.28 -8.92
C PRO A 79 -18.35 -33.95 -9.81
N LEU A 80 -17.76 -34.96 -10.43
CA LEU A 80 -16.77 -34.76 -11.48
C LEU A 80 -17.42 -34.11 -12.70
N GLU A 81 -16.88 -32.96 -13.10
CA GLU A 81 -17.29 -32.22 -14.32
C GLU A 81 -16.38 -32.56 -15.51
N GLY A 82 -15.23 -33.20 -15.25
CA GLY A 82 -14.32 -33.70 -16.28
C GLY A 82 -13.35 -32.66 -16.83
N PHE A 83 -12.85 -31.78 -15.97
CA PHE A 83 -11.83 -30.81 -16.33
C PHE A 83 -10.52 -31.49 -16.77
N SER A 84 -9.88 -30.94 -17.80
CA SER A 84 -8.57 -31.39 -18.30
C SER A 84 -7.41 -30.47 -17.89
N ASN A 85 -7.71 -29.27 -17.38
CA ASN A 85 -6.77 -28.26 -16.93
C ASN A 85 -7.33 -27.52 -15.71
N PHE A 86 -6.49 -26.70 -15.08
CA PHE A 86 -6.93 -25.78 -14.03
C PHE A 86 -7.00 -24.36 -14.59
N GLU A 87 -8.02 -23.58 -14.20
CA GLU A 87 -8.22 -22.21 -14.71
C GLU A 87 -8.60 -21.21 -13.60
N ILE A 88 -8.30 -19.93 -13.81
CA ILE A 88 -8.85 -18.84 -13.00
C ILE A 88 -10.07 -18.31 -13.72
N ARG A 89 -11.24 -18.40 -13.07
CA ARG A 89 -12.50 -17.86 -13.57
C ARG A 89 -12.74 -16.43 -13.13
N TYR A 90 -13.58 -15.72 -13.90
CA TYR A 90 -14.09 -14.43 -13.50
C TYR A 90 -14.91 -14.57 -12.21
N SER A 91 -14.87 -13.50 -11.41
CA SER A 91 -15.58 -13.46 -10.13
C SER A 91 -17.09 -13.57 -10.30
N ASP A 92 -17.74 -14.29 -9.41
CA ASP A 92 -19.21 -14.42 -9.37
C ASP A 92 -19.79 -13.37 -8.43
N GLU A 93 -20.91 -12.75 -8.86
CA GLU A 93 -21.67 -11.75 -8.10
C GLU A 93 -22.82 -12.38 -7.29
N ALA A 94 -22.87 -13.71 -7.20
CA ALA A 94 -23.94 -14.38 -6.46
C ALA A 94 -24.08 -13.85 -5.04
N GLU A 95 -25.31 -13.66 -4.61
CA GLU A 95 -25.70 -13.13 -3.29
C GLU A 95 -24.91 -13.81 -2.17
N ALA A 96 -24.03 -13.09 -1.53
CA ALA A 96 -23.33 -13.55 -0.35
C ALA A 96 -23.56 -12.56 0.78
N ASP A 97 -23.82 -13.08 1.95
CA ASP A 97 -23.64 -12.34 3.20
C ASP A 97 -22.18 -11.81 3.20
N ALA A 98 -22.05 -10.51 2.95
CA ALA A 98 -20.78 -9.86 2.65
C ALA A 98 -19.82 -9.91 3.87
N THR A 99 -19.00 -10.95 3.94
CA THR A 99 -17.99 -11.11 4.99
C THR A 99 -16.57 -11.13 4.47
N THR A 100 -16.36 -10.97 3.14
CA THR A 100 -15.02 -10.95 2.57
C THR A 100 -14.24 -9.74 3.02
N LEU A 101 -13.07 -10.00 3.59
CA LEU A 101 -12.16 -8.98 4.04
C LEU A 101 -11.31 -8.45 2.89
N VAL A 102 -11.19 -7.13 2.80
CA VAL A 102 -10.35 -6.45 1.83
C VAL A 102 -8.93 -6.37 2.36
N SER A 103 -7.94 -6.73 1.54
CA SER A 103 -6.52 -6.54 1.89
C SER A 103 -6.21 -5.05 2.08
N PRO A 104 -5.41 -4.68 3.09
CA PRO A 104 -4.83 -3.34 3.16
C PRO A 104 -3.87 -3.10 1.99
N ASP A 105 -3.50 -1.84 1.78
CA ASP A 105 -2.44 -1.48 0.86
C ASP A 105 -1.10 -2.06 1.34
N LEU A 106 -0.32 -2.60 0.42
CA LEU A 106 0.95 -3.25 0.68
C LEU A 106 2.10 -2.39 0.13
N ALA A 107 3.17 -2.26 0.90
CA ALA A 107 4.37 -1.59 0.44
C ALA A 107 4.97 -2.28 -0.79
N THR A 108 5.66 -1.51 -1.64
CA THR A 108 6.42 -2.04 -2.78
C THR A 108 7.40 -3.10 -2.30
N CYS A 109 7.35 -4.29 -2.87
CA CYS A 109 8.25 -5.39 -2.51
C CYS A 109 9.64 -5.20 -3.08
N ASP A 110 10.63 -5.88 -2.50
CA ASP A 110 12.04 -5.72 -2.87
C ASP A 110 12.31 -6.07 -4.34
N GLU A 111 11.60 -7.06 -4.90
CA GLU A 111 11.73 -7.42 -6.32
C GLU A 111 11.19 -6.30 -7.23
N CYS A 112 10.06 -5.66 -6.88
CA CYS A 112 9.57 -4.50 -7.63
C CYS A 112 10.47 -3.28 -7.47
N VAL A 113 11.13 -3.10 -6.31
CA VAL A 113 12.15 -2.06 -6.13
C VAL A 113 13.39 -2.37 -6.99
N ALA A 114 13.83 -3.63 -7.04
CA ALA A 114 14.93 -4.03 -7.90
C ALA A 114 14.63 -3.74 -9.39
N GLU A 115 13.44 -4.12 -9.86
CA GLU A 115 12.99 -3.82 -11.23
C GLU A 115 12.82 -2.31 -11.49
N LEU A 116 12.39 -1.54 -10.48
CA LEU A 116 12.25 -0.08 -10.58
C LEU A 116 13.58 0.61 -10.92
N PHE A 117 14.68 0.08 -10.42
CA PHE A 117 16.02 0.63 -10.63
C PHE A 117 16.89 -0.19 -11.61
N ASP A 118 16.34 -1.18 -12.29
CA ASP A 118 17.01 -1.93 -13.36
C ASP A 118 16.80 -1.24 -14.72
N PRO A 119 17.84 -0.62 -15.33
CA PRO A 119 17.70 0.07 -16.62
C PRO A 119 17.35 -0.86 -17.80
N HIS A 120 17.44 -2.18 -17.61
CA HIS A 120 17.03 -3.16 -18.61
C HIS A 120 15.57 -3.57 -18.49
N ASN A 121 14.89 -3.20 -17.41
CA ASN A 121 13.49 -3.52 -17.20
C ASN A 121 12.59 -2.50 -17.91
N ARG A 122 11.53 -2.96 -18.57
CA ARG A 122 10.56 -2.08 -19.26
C ARG A 122 9.79 -1.12 -18.31
N ARG A 123 9.83 -1.37 -16.99
CA ARG A 123 9.28 -0.52 -15.93
C ARG A 123 10.37 0.25 -15.15
N TYR A 124 11.57 0.37 -15.74
CA TYR A 124 12.62 1.21 -15.17
C TYR A 124 12.07 2.60 -14.87
N HIS A 125 12.21 3.06 -13.63
CA HIS A 125 11.69 4.32 -13.10
C HIS A 125 10.18 4.55 -13.29
N TYR A 126 9.38 3.49 -13.51
CA TYR A 126 7.93 3.63 -13.61
C TYR A 126 7.30 3.83 -12.23
N PRO A 127 6.67 5.02 -11.93
CA PRO A 127 6.24 5.40 -10.58
C PRO A 127 5.09 4.59 -10.00
N PHE A 128 4.52 3.64 -10.76
CA PHE A 128 3.39 2.82 -10.35
C PHE A 128 3.65 1.33 -10.53
N ILE A 129 4.94 0.93 -10.60
CA ILE A 129 5.31 -0.47 -10.67
C ILE A 129 4.77 -1.25 -9.47
N ASN A 130 4.23 -2.42 -9.72
CA ASN A 130 3.73 -3.34 -8.71
C ASN A 130 3.70 -4.78 -9.25
N CYS A 131 3.37 -5.71 -8.36
CA CYS A 131 3.09 -7.10 -8.73
C CYS A 131 1.92 -7.63 -7.89
N THR A 132 1.68 -8.93 -7.95
CA THR A 132 0.63 -9.60 -7.17
C THR A 132 0.81 -9.46 -5.66
N ASN A 133 2.06 -9.29 -5.17
CA ASN A 133 2.42 -9.27 -3.76
C ASN A 133 2.56 -7.87 -3.15
N CYS A 134 2.42 -6.79 -3.92
CA CYS A 134 2.63 -5.42 -3.44
C CYS A 134 1.73 -4.39 -4.13
N GLY A 135 1.75 -3.16 -3.65
CA GLY A 135 1.03 -2.03 -4.23
C GLY A 135 -0.35 -1.78 -3.60
N PRO A 136 -1.15 -0.90 -4.21
CA PRO A 136 -2.44 -0.48 -3.68
C PRO A 136 -3.49 -1.59 -3.72
N ARG A 137 -4.39 -1.59 -2.75
CA ARG A 137 -5.54 -2.50 -2.61
C ARG A 137 -6.76 -1.71 -2.16
N PHE A 138 -6.86 -1.45 -0.86
CA PHE A 138 -8.02 -0.79 -0.27
C PHE A 138 -8.23 0.64 -0.80
N THR A 139 -7.16 1.37 -1.04
CA THR A 139 -7.24 2.75 -1.54
C THR A 139 -7.70 2.89 -2.99
N ILE A 140 -7.73 1.79 -3.76
CA ILE A 140 -8.18 1.79 -5.16
C ILE A 140 -9.48 1.03 -5.41
N ILE A 141 -10.05 0.35 -4.41
CA ILE A 141 -11.26 -0.47 -4.56
C ILE A 141 -12.51 0.41 -4.65
N ASP A 142 -13.36 0.13 -5.63
CA ASP A 142 -14.72 0.68 -5.75
C ASP A 142 -15.75 -0.27 -5.13
N SER A 143 -15.62 -1.58 -5.38
CA SER A 143 -16.51 -2.61 -4.83
C SER A 143 -15.88 -3.99 -4.87
N LEU A 144 -16.47 -4.95 -4.13
CA LEU A 144 -16.11 -6.37 -4.20
C LEU A 144 -16.94 -7.09 -5.29
N PRO A 145 -16.46 -8.23 -5.80
CA PRO A 145 -15.14 -8.86 -5.57
C PRO A 145 -13.99 -8.04 -6.17
N TYR A 146 -12.75 -8.23 -5.64
CA TYR A 146 -11.57 -7.48 -6.05
C TYR A 146 -11.10 -7.89 -7.45
N ASP A 147 -11.53 -7.15 -8.45
CA ASP A 147 -11.12 -7.28 -9.84
C ASP A 147 -10.84 -5.90 -10.43
N ARG A 148 -9.95 -5.81 -11.45
CA ARG A 148 -9.51 -4.54 -12.05
C ARG A 148 -10.66 -3.63 -12.45
N ALA A 149 -11.72 -4.18 -13.05
CA ALA A 149 -12.90 -3.45 -13.46
C ALA A 149 -13.68 -2.79 -12.29
N LYS A 150 -13.44 -3.26 -11.05
CA LYS A 150 -14.04 -2.74 -9.81
C LYS A 150 -13.03 -1.97 -8.95
N THR A 151 -12.03 -1.36 -9.61
CA THR A 151 -11.02 -0.52 -8.99
C THR A 151 -10.81 0.75 -9.81
N SER A 152 -10.10 1.74 -9.24
CA SER A 152 -9.69 2.94 -9.98
C SER A 152 -8.79 2.63 -11.20
N MET A 153 -8.30 1.38 -11.33
CA MET A 153 -7.53 0.94 -12.50
C MET A 153 -8.41 0.59 -13.71
N ALA A 154 -9.73 0.56 -13.58
CA ALA A 154 -10.66 0.36 -14.70
C ALA A 154 -10.49 1.43 -15.80
N GLY A 155 -10.08 2.64 -15.43
CA GLY A 155 -9.79 3.73 -16.36
C GLY A 155 -8.47 3.58 -17.14
N PHE A 156 -7.66 2.53 -16.87
CA PHE A 156 -6.35 2.28 -17.47
C PHE A 156 -6.35 0.93 -18.16
N PRO A 157 -6.85 0.81 -19.41
CA PRO A 157 -6.84 -0.44 -20.16
C PRO A 157 -5.40 -0.90 -20.42
N MET A 158 -5.13 -2.19 -20.21
CA MET A 158 -3.78 -2.74 -20.35
C MET A 158 -3.32 -2.71 -21.82
N CYS A 159 -2.06 -2.39 -22.05
CA CYS A 159 -1.40 -2.63 -23.33
C CYS A 159 -1.16 -4.15 -23.53
N GLU A 160 -0.82 -4.56 -24.75
CA GLU A 160 -0.62 -5.96 -25.08
C GLU A 160 0.42 -6.64 -24.18
N ALA A 161 1.53 -5.97 -23.88
CA ALA A 161 2.58 -6.51 -23.04
C ALA A 161 2.14 -6.70 -21.58
N CYS A 162 1.38 -5.75 -20.99
CA CYS A 162 0.83 -5.90 -19.63
C CYS A 162 -0.28 -6.96 -19.59
N ASP A 163 -1.14 -7.07 -20.59
CA ASP A 163 -2.16 -8.13 -20.67
C ASP A 163 -1.53 -9.51 -20.79
N ALA A 164 -0.44 -9.64 -21.55
CA ALA A 164 0.31 -10.90 -21.65
C ALA A 164 0.89 -11.34 -20.30
N GLU A 165 1.53 -10.43 -19.54
CA GLU A 165 2.03 -10.71 -18.19
C GLU A 165 0.88 -11.02 -17.22
N TYR A 166 -0.21 -10.25 -17.28
CA TYR A 166 -1.39 -10.46 -16.45
C TYR A 166 -2.02 -11.84 -16.64
N ARG A 167 -1.95 -12.42 -17.85
CA ARG A 167 -2.50 -13.74 -18.19
C ARG A 167 -1.49 -14.89 -18.06
N ASN A 168 -0.21 -14.59 -17.89
CA ASN A 168 0.83 -15.61 -17.82
C ASN A 168 1.01 -16.14 -16.38
N PRO A 169 0.67 -17.41 -16.10
CA PRO A 169 0.80 -17.98 -14.75
C PRO A 169 2.23 -18.01 -14.20
N ALA A 170 3.23 -17.95 -15.07
CA ALA A 170 4.65 -17.93 -14.68
C ALA A 170 5.13 -16.51 -14.34
N ASP A 171 4.34 -15.47 -14.62
CA ASP A 171 4.72 -14.08 -14.36
C ASP A 171 4.32 -13.63 -12.94
N ARG A 172 5.15 -12.81 -12.31
CA ARG A 172 4.89 -12.20 -11.01
C ARG A 172 3.67 -11.28 -11.01
N ARG A 173 3.20 -10.87 -12.19
CA ARG A 173 2.05 -9.98 -12.40
C ARG A 173 0.78 -10.74 -12.78
N PHE A 174 0.85 -12.08 -12.75
CA PHE A 174 -0.31 -12.92 -13.02
C PHE A 174 -1.50 -12.50 -12.15
N HIS A 175 -2.58 -12.01 -12.78
CA HIS A 175 -3.75 -11.44 -12.12
C HIS A 175 -3.47 -10.29 -11.11
N ALA A 176 -2.36 -9.55 -11.27
CA ALA A 176 -2.10 -8.34 -10.49
C ALA A 176 -3.02 -7.20 -10.95
N GLN A 177 -4.10 -6.92 -10.23
CA GLN A 177 -5.12 -5.95 -10.66
C GLN A 177 -4.57 -4.55 -10.93
N PRO A 178 -3.59 -4.02 -10.16
CA PRO A 178 -3.03 -2.68 -10.44
C PRO A 178 -1.89 -2.69 -11.46
N ASP A 179 -1.57 -3.82 -12.12
CA ASP A 179 -0.46 -3.89 -13.08
C ASP A 179 -0.61 -2.88 -14.22
N ALA A 180 0.52 -2.23 -14.58
CA ALA A 180 0.60 -1.21 -15.61
C ALA A 180 2.06 -0.89 -15.99
N CYS A 181 2.24 -0.05 -17.00
CA CYS A 181 3.53 0.52 -17.42
C CYS A 181 3.32 1.95 -17.95
N PHE A 182 4.38 2.63 -18.43
CA PHE A 182 4.28 3.98 -19.00
C PHE A 182 3.27 4.10 -20.14
N GLU A 183 3.06 3.04 -20.93
CA GLU A 183 2.14 3.06 -22.05
C GLU A 183 0.66 3.04 -21.64
N CYS A 184 0.32 2.26 -20.58
CA CYS A 184 -1.08 1.94 -20.29
C CYS A 184 -1.54 2.32 -18.88
N GLY A 185 -0.65 2.82 -18.05
CA GLY A 185 -0.95 3.05 -16.64
C GLY A 185 -1.03 4.51 -16.23
N PRO A 186 -1.16 4.73 -14.93
CA PRO A 186 -1.11 6.07 -14.36
C PRO A 186 0.21 6.79 -14.62
N HIS A 187 0.14 8.10 -14.68
CA HIS A 187 1.30 8.98 -14.80
C HIS A 187 1.35 9.96 -13.63
N ILE A 188 2.55 10.38 -13.24
CA ILE A 188 2.74 11.48 -12.30
C ILE A 188 2.42 12.81 -12.99
N SER A 189 2.02 13.77 -12.19
CA SER A 189 1.80 15.15 -12.60
C SER A 189 2.62 16.10 -11.73
N TRP A 190 3.03 17.21 -12.30
CA TRP A 190 3.76 18.27 -11.62
C TRP A 190 3.10 19.61 -11.84
N TRP A 191 2.87 20.34 -10.77
CA TRP A 191 2.44 21.71 -10.77
C TRP A 191 3.24 22.52 -9.77
N GLU A 192 3.78 23.67 -10.19
CA GLU A 192 4.61 24.55 -9.37
C GLU A 192 4.00 25.94 -9.33
N LYS A 193 3.92 26.53 -8.15
CA LYS A 193 3.32 27.84 -7.95
C LYS A 193 4.15 28.94 -8.59
N GLY A 194 3.52 29.73 -9.47
CA GLY A 194 4.19 30.82 -10.17
C GLY A 194 5.06 30.38 -11.36
N PHE A 195 5.00 29.09 -11.70
CA PHE A 195 5.67 28.58 -12.89
C PHE A 195 4.92 29.10 -14.14
N THR A 196 5.56 30.03 -14.86
CA THR A 196 4.99 30.66 -16.06
C THR A 196 5.70 30.26 -17.34
N GLU A 197 6.75 29.42 -17.23
CA GLU A 197 7.50 28.95 -18.37
C GLU A 197 6.75 27.80 -19.06
N THR A 198 6.55 27.92 -20.35
CA THR A 198 6.06 26.78 -21.15
C THR A 198 7.24 25.84 -21.42
N PRO A 199 7.03 24.52 -21.54
CA PRO A 199 8.09 23.54 -21.86
C PRO A 199 8.84 23.85 -23.16
N ALA A 200 8.22 24.61 -24.07
CA ALA A 200 8.89 25.08 -25.26
C ALA A 200 10.12 25.98 -24.97
N THR A 201 10.28 26.44 -23.72
CA THR A 201 11.39 27.28 -23.28
C THR A 201 12.29 26.69 -22.25
N ASN A 202 11.93 25.50 -21.67
CA ASN A 202 12.72 24.82 -20.66
C ASN A 202 13.10 23.40 -21.11
N GLU A 203 14.35 23.25 -21.59
CA GLU A 203 14.92 21.98 -22.05
C GLU A 203 14.86 20.86 -20.98
N ALA A 204 14.67 21.22 -19.69
CA ALA A 204 14.56 20.26 -18.60
C ALA A 204 13.31 19.37 -18.66
N PHE A 205 12.23 19.82 -19.32
CA PHE A 205 10.99 19.08 -19.46
C PHE A 205 10.70 18.64 -20.90
N ASP A 206 11.75 18.45 -21.69
CA ASP A 206 11.60 17.97 -23.07
C ASP A 206 10.83 16.63 -23.10
N GLY A 207 9.74 16.60 -23.88
CA GLY A 207 8.85 15.44 -23.99
C GLY A 207 7.77 15.32 -22.90
N ALA A 208 7.61 16.31 -22.00
CA ALA A 208 6.47 16.34 -21.09
C ALA A 208 5.22 16.92 -21.77
N ASP A 209 4.09 16.25 -21.59
CA ASP A 209 2.78 16.79 -21.96
C ASP A 209 2.36 17.87 -20.95
N ILE A 210 1.69 18.95 -21.44
CA ILE A 210 1.20 20.03 -20.58
C ILE A 210 -0.27 20.26 -20.82
N ASP A 211 -1.00 20.33 -19.71
CA ASP A 211 -2.40 20.70 -19.72
C ASP A 211 -2.60 22.22 -19.81
N GLU A 212 -3.83 22.65 -20.12
CA GLU A 212 -4.24 24.05 -20.21
C GLU A 212 -4.02 24.84 -18.90
N ASP A 213 -4.01 24.16 -17.76
CA ASP A 213 -3.77 24.73 -16.43
C ASP A 213 -2.28 24.79 -16.04
N GLY A 214 -1.38 24.39 -16.94
CA GLY A 214 0.07 24.38 -16.74
C GLY A 214 0.60 23.17 -16.00
N THR A 215 -0.19 22.10 -15.85
CA THR A 215 0.26 20.83 -15.26
C THR A 215 1.13 20.06 -16.25
N LEU A 216 2.34 19.69 -15.83
CA LEU A 216 3.24 18.81 -16.55
C LEU A 216 2.91 17.35 -16.27
N TRP A 217 2.91 16.48 -17.28
CA TRP A 217 2.67 15.05 -17.16
C TRP A 217 3.92 14.21 -17.44
N GLY A 218 4.28 13.35 -16.49
CA GLY A 218 5.35 12.38 -16.64
C GLY A 218 4.88 11.13 -17.39
N SER A 219 4.37 11.30 -18.62
CA SER A 219 3.86 10.22 -19.46
C SER A 219 4.96 9.34 -20.07
N THR A 220 6.20 9.82 -20.07
CA THR A 220 7.39 9.11 -20.53
C THR A 220 8.42 8.97 -19.42
N LEU A 221 9.41 8.09 -19.62
CA LEU A 221 10.54 7.94 -18.70
C LEU A 221 11.27 9.27 -18.51
N GLN A 222 11.60 9.97 -19.61
CA GLN A 222 12.35 11.22 -19.57
C GLN A 222 11.58 12.32 -18.85
N ALA A 223 10.29 12.50 -19.16
CA ALA A 223 9.44 13.47 -18.49
C ALA A 223 9.25 13.16 -17.00
N SER A 224 9.09 11.87 -16.65
CA SER A 224 9.00 11.44 -15.27
C SER A 224 10.28 11.72 -14.48
N ASP A 225 11.44 11.38 -15.05
CA ASP A 225 12.74 11.65 -14.42
C ASP A 225 13.00 13.15 -14.25
N ALA A 226 12.65 13.98 -15.24
CA ALA A 226 12.75 15.43 -15.16
C ALA A 226 11.88 16.01 -14.01
N ILE A 227 10.67 15.49 -13.82
CA ILE A 227 9.80 15.88 -12.70
C ILE A 227 10.43 15.53 -11.36
N PHE A 228 10.99 14.32 -11.19
CA PHE A 228 11.68 13.95 -9.95
C PHE A 228 12.94 14.78 -9.70
N ALA A 229 13.70 15.09 -10.75
CA ALA A 229 14.86 15.96 -10.64
C ALA A 229 14.45 17.38 -10.17
N ARG A 230 13.39 17.97 -10.78
CA ARG A 230 12.89 19.29 -10.37
C ARG A 230 12.37 19.29 -8.93
N ALA A 231 11.66 18.22 -8.52
CA ALA A 231 11.19 18.08 -7.15
C ALA A 231 12.37 18.03 -6.16
N ALA A 232 13.46 17.32 -6.52
CA ALA A 232 14.66 17.24 -5.70
C ALA A 232 15.38 18.60 -5.58
N GLU A 233 15.51 19.35 -6.68
CA GLU A 233 16.08 20.70 -6.69
C GLU A 233 15.34 21.61 -5.69
N LEU A 234 14.01 21.69 -5.82
CA LEU A 234 13.21 22.54 -4.92
C LEU A 234 13.30 22.10 -3.46
N LEU A 235 13.32 20.79 -3.17
CA LEU A 235 13.50 20.29 -1.82
C LEU A 235 14.86 20.67 -1.23
N HIS A 236 15.94 20.63 -2.02
CA HIS A 236 17.27 21.09 -1.62
C HIS A 236 17.32 22.61 -1.39
N GLU A 237 16.56 23.38 -2.15
CA GLU A 237 16.40 24.83 -1.96
C GLU A 237 15.56 25.18 -0.71
N GLY A 238 14.99 24.19 -0.04
CA GLY A 238 14.19 24.34 1.18
C GLY A 238 12.69 24.54 0.92
N ALA A 239 12.22 24.28 -0.30
CA ALA A 239 10.80 24.33 -0.62
C ALA A 239 10.00 23.21 0.05
N ILE A 240 8.69 23.39 0.13
CA ILE A 240 7.73 22.42 0.61
C ILE A 240 6.97 21.86 -0.58
N VAL A 241 7.06 20.55 -0.81
CA VAL A 241 6.40 19.85 -1.92
C VAL A 241 5.24 19.01 -1.39
N ALA A 242 4.06 19.15 -1.98
CA ALA A 242 2.93 18.26 -1.72
C ALA A 242 3.06 17.02 -2.61
N VAL A 243 3.13 15.83 -2.03
CA VAL A 243 3.35 14.55 -2.73
C VAL A 243 2.15 13.63 -2.55
N LYS A 244 1.53 13.19 -3.65
CA LYS A 244 0.38 12.28 -3.62
C LYS A 244 0.82 10.85 -3.30
N GLY A 245 0.36 10.34 -2.15
CA GLY A 245 0.59 8.97 -1.68
C GLY A 245 -0.53 8.00 -2.07
N LEU A 246 -0.70 6.92 -1.28
CA LEU A 246 -1.79 5.94 -1.45
C LEU A 246 -3.12 6.45 -0.91
N GLY A 247 -3.13 6.99 0.31
CA GLY A 247 -4.36 7.43 1.00
C GLY A 247 -4.60 8.93 1.00
N GLY A 248 -3.74 9.71 0.37
CA GLY A 248 -3.80 11.17 0.30
C GLY A 248 -2.44 11.80 0.10
N PHE A 249 -2.40 13.13 0.15
CA PHE A 249 -1.17 13.91 -0.03
C PHE A 249 -0.33 13.97 1.25
N HIS A 250 0.97 14.03 1.09
CA HIS A 250 1.94 14.40 2.13
C HIS A 250 2.54 15.76 1.81
N LEU A 251 2.96 16.49 2.84
CA LEU A 251 3.84 17.64 2.70
C LEU A 251 5.26 17.18 3.02
N ALA A 252 6.15 17.35 2.05
CA ALA A 252 7.55 16.98 2.14
C ALA A 252 8.46 18.20 2.19
N CYS A 253 9.53 18.16 2.98
CA CYS A 253 10.68 19.07 2.93
C CYS A 253 11.95 18.32 3.38
N ASP A 254 13.13 18.86 3.10
CA ASP A 254 14.39 18.27 3.56
C ASP A 254 14.46 18.25 5.11
N ALA A 255 14.57 17.05 5.68
CA ALA A 255 14.62 16.87 7.13
C ALA A 255 15.89 17.42 7.79
N ARG A 256 16.90 17.78 7.00
CA ARG A 256 18.18 18.35 7.44
C ARG A 256 18.16 19.89 7.45
N ASN A 257 17.16 20.52 6.80
CA ASN A 257 17.06 21.96 6.64
C ASN A 257 16.16 22.58 7.71
N SER A 258 16.74 23.22 8.71
CA SER A 258 16.01 23.86 9.83
C SER A 258 15.10 25.00 9.37
N GLU A 259 15.45 25.73 8.30
CA GLU A 259 14.65 26.82 7.76
C GLU A 259 13.38 26.29 7.09
N ALA A 260 13.52 25.22 6.28
CA ALA A 260 12.40 24.52 5.66
C ALA A 260 11.44 23.94 6.72
N LEU A 261 12.00 23.36 7.81
CA LEU A 261 11.21 22.85 8.95
C LEU A 261 10.43 23.97 9.65
N ALA A 262 11.08 25.10 9.93
CA ALA A 262 10.45 26.26 10.55
C ALA A 262 9.32 26.82 9.66
N GLU A 263 9.58 26.93 8.36
CA GLU A 263 8.60 27.41 7.39
C GLU A 263 7.40 26.46 7.26
N LEU A 264 7.63 25.14 7.19
CA LEU A 264 6.56 24.15 7.18
C LEU A 264 5.70 24.25 8.46
N ARG A 265 6.33 24.41 9.64
CA ARG A 265 5.61 24.61 10.90
C ARG A 265 4.75 25.87 10.87
N ARG A 266 5.32 26.98 10.41
CA ARG A 266 4.65 28.27 10.32
C ARG A 266 3.43 28.19 9.38
N ARG A 267 3.63 27.69 8.15
CA ARG A 267 2.55 27.59 7.15
C ARG A 267 1.45 26.62 7.57
N LYS A 268 1.83 25.47 8.15
CA LYS A 268 0.88 24.45 8.61
C LYS A 268 0.24 24.77 9.96
N ARG A 269 0.67 25.85 10.63
CA ARG A 269 0.24 26.24 12.01
C ARG A 269 0.38 25.09 12.99
N ARG A 270 1.52 24.37 12.91
CA ARG A 270 1.77 23.15 13.67
C ARG A 270 2.82 23.41 14.76
N GLU A 271 2.36 23.87 15.91
CA GLU A 271 3.21 24.10 17.07
C GLU A 271 3.47 22.78 17.83
N GLY A 272 4.71 22.53 18.23
CA GLY A 272 5.11 21.50 19.20
C GLY A 272 5.00 20.02 18.79
N LYS A 273 4.23 19.64 17.75
CA LYS A 273 4.07 18.26 17.33
C LYS A 273 5.22 17.81 16.43
N ALA A 274 5.92 16.72 16.77
CA ALA A 274 7.00 16.17 15.97
C ALA A 274 6.59 15.86 14.53
N PHE A 275 7.56 15.93 13.60
CA PHE A 275 7.40 15.42 12.25
C PHE A 275 7.89 13.99 12.17
N ALA A 276 7.30 13.19 11.27
CA ALA A 276 7.83 11.93 10.85
C ALA A 276 8.83 12.13 9.71
N VAL A 277 9.88 11.31 9.68
CA VAL A 277 10.93 11.33 8.66
C VAL A 277 10.91 10.05 7.86
N MET A 278 10.93 10.19 6.55
CA MET A 278 11.13 9.08 5.62
C MET A 278 12.60 9.02 5.22
N TYR A 279 13.23 7.90 5.53
CA TYR A 279 14.61 7.59 5.14
C TYR A 279 14.59 6.67 3.92
N ARG A 280 15.62 6.75 3.09
CA ARG A 280 15.72 5.91 1.89
C ARG A 280 15.91 4.44 2.24
N THR A 281 16.79 4.14 3.20
CA THR A 281 17.18 2.79 3.61
C THR A 281 17.11 2.60 5.12
N LEU A 282 17.11 1.34 5.56
CA LEU A 282 17.22 1.01 6.97
C LEU A 282 18.61 1.40 7.55
N ASP A 283 19.64 1.39 6.73
CA ASP A 283 20.99 1.74 7.18
C ASP A 283 21.09 3.24 7.47
N ASP A 284 20.47 4.10 6.65
CA ASP A 284 20.34 5.54 6.93
C ASP A 284 19.61 5.79 8.26
N VAL A 285 18.58 5.00 8.57
CA VAL A 285 17.86 5.08 9.86
C VAL A 285 18.80 4.77 11.02
N ARG A 286 19.66 3.74 10.88
CA ARG A 286 20.60 3.30 11.92
C ARG A 286 21.68 4.31 12.23
N GLU A 287 21.98 5.23 11.31
CA GLU A 287 22.89 6.34 11.54
C GLU A 287 22.34 7.31 12.60
N THR A 288 21.03 7.46 12.68
CA THR A 288 20.38 8.47 13.53
C THR A 288 19.55 7.88 14.68
N CYS A 289 19.06 6.66 14.55
CA CYS A 289 18.18 6.00 15.52
C CYS A 289 18.68 4.61 15.94
N GLN A 290 18.35 4.22 17.14
CA GLN A 290 18.52 2.84 17.61
C GLN A 290 17.37 2.01 17.01
N VAL A 291 17.70 0.82 16.47
CA VAL A 291 16.71 -0.06 15.85
C VAL A 291 16.90 -1.49 16.35
N ASN A 292 15.93 -2.02 17.06
CA ASN A 292 15.91 -3.42 17.45
C ASN A 292 15.25 -4.31 16.37
N ASP A 293 15.25 -5.63 16.58
CA ASP A 293 14.72 -6.58 15.60
C ASP A 293 13.20 -6.45 15.37
N ALA A 294 12.43 -6.12 16.40
CA ALA A 294 10.99 -5.92 16.26
C ALA A 294 10.67 -4.64 15.46
N GLU A 295 11.39 -3.55 15.74
CA GLU A 295 11.29 -2.28 15.00
C GLU A 295 11.76 -2.45 13.54
N ARG A 296 12.85 -3.19 13.31
CA ARG A 296 13.31 -3.54 11.97
C ARG A 296 12.21 -4.26 11.17
N ARG A 297 11.58 -5.29 11.75
CA ARG A 297 10.48 -6.01 11.08
C ARG A 297 9.30 -5.12 10.73
N LEU A 298 8.96 -4.13 11.56
CA LEU A 298 7.91 -3.16 11.27
C LEU A 298 8.30 -2.21 10.13
N LEU A 299 9.52 -1.71 10.13
CA LEU A 299 10.02 -0.78 9.10
C LEU A 299 10.13 -1.45 7.73
N THR A 300 10.56 -2.72 7.67
CA THR A 300 10.79 -3.44 6.41
C THR A 300 9.64 -4.36 6.00
N GLY A 301 8.61 -4.49 6.84
CA GLY A 301 7.42 -5.30 6.55
C GLY A 301 6.53 -4.70 5.46
N THR A 302 5.49 -5.43 5.08
CA THR A 302 4.55 -5.02 4.04
C THR A 302 3.68 -3.81 4.43
N GLN A 303 3.54 -3.51 5.72
CA GLN A 303 2.77 -2.38 6.24
C GLN A 303 3.55 -1.07 6.22
N ARG A 304 4.88 -1.12 6.49
CA ARG A 304 5.78 0.05 6.60
C ARG A 304 5.14 1.24 7.32
N PRO A 305 4.74 1.10 8.59
CA PRO A 305 4.17 2.21 9.38
C PRO A 305 5.25 3.22 9.78
N ILE A 306 4.82 4.35 10.33
CA ILE A 306 5.70 5.21 11.10
C ILE A 306 6.02 4.48 12.42
N VAL A 307 7.29 4.21 12.68
CA VAL A 307 7.78 3.58 13.91
C VAL A 307 8.43 4.66 14.78
N LEU A 308 8.03 4.77 16.03
CA LEU A 308 8.65 5.66 17.01
C LEU A 308 9.93 5.01 17.51
N LEU A 309 11.10 5.55 17.11
CA LEU A 309 12.42 5.01 17.41
C LEU A 309 13.17 5.92 18.38
N LYS A 310 13.94 5.32 19.30
CA LYS A 310 14.85 6.06 20.16
C LYS A 310 15.96 6.69 19.32
N LYS A 311 16.16 7.99 19.48
CA LYS A 311 17.29 8.70 18.87
C LYS A 311 18.61 8.19 19.45
N ARG A 312 19.67 8.22 18.64
CA ARG A 312 21.02 8.00 19.13
C ARG A 312 21.53 9.27 19.80
N ASP A 313 22.29 9.12 20.86
CA ASP A 313 22.81 10.24 21.64
C ASP A 313 23.87 11.06 20.87
N ASP A 314 24.52 10.43 19.88
CA ASP A 314 25.55 11.00 19.00
C ASP A 314 24.99 11.58 17.68
N ALA A 315 23.69 11.39 17.40
CA ALA A 315 23.06 11.88 16.17
C ALA A 315 22.66 13.37 16.30
N GLN A 316 22.86 14.09 15.19
CA GLN A 316 22.41 15.47 15.08
C GLN A 316 21.15 15.55 14.24
N PHE A 317 20.20 16.37 14.71
CA PHE A 317 18.94 16.61 14.04
C PHE A 317 18.76 18.12 13.81
N ALA A 318 18.17 18.47 12.69
CA ALA A 318 17.81 19.85 12.42
C ALA A 318 16.80 20.36 13.48
N ALA A 319 16.98 21.61 13.90
CA ALA A 319 16.08 22.26 14.85
C ALA A 319 14.64 22.29 14.32
N GLY A 320 13.69 22.01 15.18
CA GLY A 320 12.27 21.95 14.81
C GLY A 320 11.78 20.57 14.33
N LEU A 321 12.64 19.58 14.19
CA LEU A 321 12.21 18.24 13.73
C LEU A 321 11.46 17.48 14.82
N ALA A 322 12.11 17.21 15.94
CA ALA A 322 11.57 16.50 17.09
C ALA A 322 12.28 16.97 18.37
N ASP A 323 12.30 18.29 18.59
CA ASP A 323 13.00 18.91 19.70
C ASP A 323 12.44 18.41 21.03
N HIS A 324 13.34 18.21 22.00
CA HIS A 324 13.01 17.76 23.36
C HIS A 324 12.34 16.38 23.47
N LEU A 325 12.20 15.64 22.38
CA LEU A 325 11.65 14.30 22.40
C LEU A 325 12.78 13.26 22.31
N PRO A 326 12.72 12.18 23.09
CA PRO A 326 13.72 11.10 23.02
C PRO A 326 13.56 10.22 21.78
N GLU A 327 12.40 10.32 21.13
CA GLU A 327 12.03 9.49 19.99
C GLU A 327 11.80 10.33 18.74
N LEU A 328 12.03 9.70 17.58
CA LEU A 328 11.69 10.20 16.26
C LEU A 328 10.71 9.24 15.58
N GLY A 329 9.68 9.76 14.93
CA GLY A 329 8.83 8.97 14.03
C GLY A 329 9.57 8.72 12.71
N VAL A 330 9.83 7.47 12.40
CA VAL A 330 10.60 7.06 11.23
C VAL A 330 9.79 6.12 10.35
N MET A 331 9.89 6.27 9.04
CA MET A 331 9.33 5.33 8.06
C MET A 331 10.27 5.14 6.86
N LEU A 332 10.08 4.05 6.14
CA LEU A 332 10.71 3.77 4.85
C LEU A 332 9.71 3.97 3.71
N PRO A 333 10.15 4.21 2.47
CA PRO A 333 9.27 4.38 1.33
C PRO A 333 8.44 3.12 1.09
N TYR A 334 7.16 3.30 0.82
CA TYR A 334 6.20 2.22 0.60
C TYR A 334 5.51 2.31 -0.78
N THR A 335 5.80 3.36 -1.56
CA THR A 335 5.36 3.49 -2.95
C THR A 335 6.55 3.69 -3.88
N PRO A 336 6.44 3.29 -5.16
CA PRO A 336 7.51 3.56 -6.14
C PRO A 336 7.82 5.04 -6.29
N VAL A 337 6.80 5.93 -6.24
CA VAL A 337 6.99 7.40 -6.23
C VAL A 337 7.93 7.84 -5.12
N GLN A 338 7.75 7.32 -3.90
CA GLN A 338 8.60 7.68 -2.76
C GLN A 338 10.03 7.13 -2.91
N HIS A 339 10.18 5.91 -3.46
CA HIS A 339 11.50 5.36 -3.76
C HIS A 339 12.26 6.22 -4.78
N LEU A 340 11.60 6.65 -5.85
CA LEU A 340 12.19 7.52 -6.87
C LEU A 340 12.52 8.92 -6.32
N LEU A 341 11.60 9.52 -5.56
CA LEU A 341 11.81 10.83 -4.95
C LEU A 341 13.00 10.82 -3.98
N LEU A 342 13.08 9.82 -3.09
CA LEU A 342 14.22 9.71 -2.16
C LEU A 342 15.53 9.39 -2.86
N ALA A 343 15.49 8.67 -3.98
CA ALA A 343 16.68 8.43 -4.80
C ALA A 343 17.15 9.72 -5.48
N ALA A 344 16.24 10.58 -5.95
CA ALA A 344 16.57 11.86 -6.57
C ALA A 344 17.09 12.88 -5.54
N VAL A 345 16.50 12.95 -4.35
CA VAL A 345 16.89 13.88 -3.27
C VAL A 345 18.18 13.45 -2.57
N ASP A 346 18.47 12.16 -2.55
CA ASP A 346 19.64 11.58 -1.82
C ASP A 346 19.72 12.07 -0.36
N GLY A 347 18.60 12.04 0.34
CA GLY A 347 18.51 12.48 1.73
C GLY A 347 17.14 12.19 2.38
N PRO A 348 17.07 12.28 3.73
CA PRO A 348 15.83 12.06 4.46
C PRO A 348 14.85 13.22 4.25
N LEU A 349 13.58 12.91 4.09
CA LEU A 349 12.49 13.86 3.95
C LEU A 349 11.56 13.83 5.14
N VAL A 350 11.16 14.98 5.63
CA VAL A 350 9.93 15.08 6.41
C VAL A 350 8.77 14.62 5.52
N MET A 351 7.92 13.76 6.07
CA MET A 351 6.65 13.38 5.44
C MET A 351 5.53 13.56 6.47
N THR A 352 4.75 14.60 6.30
CA THR A 352 3.58 14.86 7.16
C THR A 352 2.30 14.91 6.34
N SER A 353 1.14 14.60 6.94
CA SER A 353 -0.15 14.59 6.24
C SER A 353 -0.42 15.92 5.51
N GLY A 354 -0.88 15.84 4.26
CA GLY A 354 -1.26 16.99 3.43
C GLY A 354 -2.66 17.47 3.79
N ASN A 355 -2.75 18.28 4.85
CA ASN A 355 -3.98 18.89 5.34
C ASN A 355 -3.69 20.17 6.12
N LEU A 356 -4.66 21.03 6.21
CA LEU A 356 -4.68 22.09 7.23
C LEU A 356 -4.91 21.46 8.61
N HIS A 357 -4.62 22.22 9.69
CA HIS A 357 -4.83 21.73 11.04
C HIS A 357 -6.30 21.32 11.23
N ASP A 358 -6.52 20.11 11.79
CA ASP A 358 -7.83 19.50 12.05
C ASP A 358 -8.71 19.18 10.82
N GLU A 359 -8.21 19.38 9.62
CA GLU A 359 -8.87 18.96 8.38
C GLU A 359 -8.49 17.53 8.00
N PRO A 360 -9.30 16.82 7.18
CA PRO A 360 -8.92 15.57 6.60
C PRO A 360 -7.72 15.72 5.64
N ILE A 361 -6.97 14.65 5.41
CA ILE A 361 -5.89 14.63 4.41
C ILE A 361 -6.48 14.85 3.01
N CYS A 362 -5.86 15.71 2.19
CA CYS A 362 -6.28 15.93 0.81
C CYS A 362 -6.11 14.65 -0.02
N MET A 363 -7.10 14.31 -0.84
CA MET A 363 -7.14 13.08 -1.63
C MET A 363 -7.04 13.33 -3.13
N THR A 364 -7.64 14.40 -3.63
CA THR A 364 -7.60 14.77 -5.04
C THR A 364 -6.59 15.89 -5.31
N ASP A 365 -6.14 16.00 -6.57
CA ASP A 365 -5.22 17.07 -6.97
C ASP A 365 -5.86 18.45 -6.79
N ASP A 366 -7.16 18.59 -7.09
CA ASP A 366 -7.91 19.84 -6.89
C ASP A 366 -8.04 20.23 -5.41
N GLU A 367 -8.36 19.25 -4.52
CA GLU A 367 -8.34 19.49 -3.08
C GLU A 367 -6.96 19.96 -2.61
N ALA A 368 -5.89 19.28 -3.07
CA ALA A 368 -4.53 19.63 -2.69
C ALA A 368 -4.13 21.02 -3.15
N ARG A 369 -4.36 21.34 -4.43
CA ARG A 369 -4.07 22.68 -4.99
C ARG A 369 -4.87 23.78 -4.30
N SER A 370 -6.14 23.53 -3.96
CA SER A 370 -7.00 24.49 -3.26
C SER A 370 -6.60 24.67 -1.80
N GLN A 371 -6.49 23.58 -1.03
CA GLN A 371 -6.31 23.64 0.42
C GLN A 371 -4.85 23.79 0.85
N LEU A 372 -3.89 23.24 0.07
CA LEU A 372 -2.48 23.30 0.42
C LEU A 372 -1.71 24.41 -0.30
N ALA A 373 -2.37 25.22 -1.16
CA ALA A 373 -1.72 26.32 -1.89
C ALA A 373 -1.01 27.34 -0.97
N SER A 374 -1.45 27.49 0.26
CA SER A 374 -0.80 28.38 1.25
C SER A 374 0.39 27.72 1.97
N ILE A 375 0.58 26.42 1.79
CA ILE A 375 1.61 25.63 2.50
C ILE A 375 2.67 25.12 1.51
N ALA A 376 2.25 24.44 0.42
CA ALA A 376 3.14 23.88 -0.57
C ALA A 376 3.57 24.90 -1.63
N ASP A 377 4.80 24.76 -2.09
CA ASP A 377 5.37 25.54 -3.19
C ASP A 377 5.16 24.82 -4.53
N ALA A 378 5.13 23.46 -4.50
CA ALA A 378 4.87 22.63 -5.67
C ALA A 378 4.09 21.35 -5.30
N PHE A 379 3.54 20.65 -6.31
CA PHE A 379 2.68 19.49 -6.17
C PHE A 379 3.14 18.38 -7.12
N LEU A 380 3.54 17.26 -6.54
CA LEU A 380 3.78 15.99 -7.23
C LEU A 380 2.53 15.13 -7.09
N GLY A 381 1.65 15.23 -8.07
CA GLY A 381 0.38 14.52 -8.16
C GLY A 381 0.45 13.26 -9.04
N ASN A 382 -0.72 12.72 -9.39
CA ASN A 382 -0.87 11.68 -10.40
C ASN A 382 -2.35 11.51 -10.78
N ASN A 383 -2.63 10.90 -11.93
CA ASN A 383 -3.98 10.67 -12.44
C ASN A 383 -4.66 9.40 -11.93
N ARG A 384 -4.07 8.63 -11.02
CA ARG A 384 -4.75 7.49 -10.38
C ARG A 384 -5.66 7.99 -9.25
N PRO A 385 -6.99 7.79 -9.34
CA PRO A 385 -7.90 8.18 -8.28
C PRO A 385 -7.66 7.39 -6.98
N ILE A 386 -7.69 8.09 -5.84
CA ILE A 386 -7.75 7.50 -4.50
C ILE A 386 -9.23 7.36 -4.13
N ARG A 387 -9.66 6.17 -3.69
CA ARG A 387 -11.04 5.87 -3.31
C ARG A 387 -11.30 6.01 -1.82
N CYS A 388 -10.27 5.80 -1.02
CA CYS A 388 -10.37 5.85 0.43
C CYS A 388 -9.21 6.65 1.03
N ARG A 389 -9.54 7.62 1.89
CA ARG A 389 -8.54 8.43 2.61
C ARG A 389 -7.92 7.63 3.74
N PHE A 390 -6.61 7.71 3.87
CA PHE A 390 -5.89 7.14 5.00
C PHE A 390 -4.69 8.00 5.41
N ASP A 391 -4.58 8.22 6.71
CA ASP A 391 -3.31 8.64 7.32
C ASP A 391 -2.32 7.45 7.39
N ASP A 392 -1.06 7.71 7.64
CA ASP A 392 -0.09 6.67 7.97
C ASP A 392 -0.33 6.13 9.38
N SER A 393 -0.17 4.82 9.54
CA SER A 393 -0.16 4.18 10.85
C SER A 393 1.06 4.59 11.65
N VAL A 394 0.90 4.69 12.96
CA VAL A 394 1.99 5.00 13.91
C VAL A 394 2.06 3.91 14.95
N VAL A 395 3.22 3.33 15.14
CA VAL A 395 3.46 2.25 16.09
C VAL A 395 4.67 2.53 16.97
N ARG A 396 4.70 1.87 18.12
CA ARG A 396 5.85 1.83 19.03
C ARG A 396 6.08 0.39 19.47
N VAL A 397 7.34 0.01 19.61
CA VAL A 397 7.70 -1.24 20.26
C VAL A 397 7.90 -1.00 21.75
N ILE A 398 7.20 -1.77 22.58
CA ILE A 398 7.34 -1.73 24.04
C ILE A 398 8.00 -3.02 24.46
N SER A 399 9.14 -2.93 25.15
CA SER A 399 9.75 -4.10 25.76
C SER A 399 8.96 -4.52 27.00
N ALA A 400 8.38 -5.70 26.94
CA ALA A 400 7.59 -6.27 28.02
C ALA A 400 8.41 -7.20 28.94
N GLY A 401 9.72 -7.05 29.00
CA GLY A 401 10.62 -7.86 29.82
C GLY A 401 10.59 -9.32 29.41
N SER A 402 10.29 -10.23 30.34
CA SER A 402 10.24 -11.68 30.08
C SER A 402 9.12 -12.12 29.13
N ALA A 403 8.12 -11.27 28.87
CA ALA A 403 7.04 -11.52 27.91
C ALA A 403 7.42 -11.19 26.45
N GLY A 404 8.61 -10.64 26.21
CA GLY A 404 9.09 -10.22 24.88
C GLY A 404 8.63 -8.83 24.50
N ASP A 405 8.88 -8.46 23.21
CA ASP A 405 8.49 -7.17 22.67
C ASP A 405 7.02 -7.18 22.23
N ALA A 406 6.28 -6.11 22.57
CA ALA A 406 4.91 -5.90 22.15
C ALA A 406 4.81 -4.66 21.22
N VAL A 407 3.99 -4.73 20.18
CA VAL A 407 3.70 -3.60 19.31
C VAL A 407 2.51 -2.83 19.84
N GLN A 408 2.73 -1.60 20.26
CA GLN A 408 1.67 -0.67 20.60
C GLN A 408 1.24 0.12 19.39
N MET A 409 -0.04 0.01 19.03
CA MET A 409 -0.65 0.83 17.99
C MET A 409 -1.00 2.21 18.56
N VAL A 410 -0.31 3.26 18.07
CA VAL A 410 -0.61 4.67 18.44
C VAL A 410 -1.68 5.24 17.51
N ARG A 411 -1.59 4.91 16.20
CA ARG A 411 -2.61 5.16 15.19
C ARG A 411 -2.68 3.95 14.28
N ARG A 412 -3.90 3.47 14.03
CA ARG A 412 -4.16 2.35 13.13
C ARG A 412 -4.85 2.88 11.86
N ALA A 413 -4.16 2.82 10.72
CA ALA A 413 -4.63 3.35 9.45
C ALA A 413 -3.96 2.57 8.29
N ARG A 414 -3.28 3.21 7.34
CA ARG A 414 -2.66 2.57 6.18
C ARG A 414 -1.78 1.36 6.56
N GLY A 415 -1.89 0.29 5.79
CA GLY A 415 -1.15 -0.96 5.97
C GLY A 415 -1.77 -1.92 6.99
N PHE A 416 -2.69 -1.45 7.84
CA PHE A 416 -3.41 -2.26 8.83
C PHE A 416 -4.92 -2.26 8.64
N ALA A 417 -5.52 -1.10 8.36
CA ALA A 417 -6.93 -1.03 7.99
C ALA A 417 -7.10 -1.47 6.52
N PRO A 418 -8.24 -2.10 6.16
CA PRO A 418 -9.44 -2.36 6.96
C PRO A 418 -9.46 -3.69 7.74
N MET A 419 -8.31 -4.34 7.91
CA MET A 419 -8.23 -5.64 8.58
C MET A 419 -8.85 -5.60 9.98
N PRO A 420 -9.72 -6.55 10.37
CA PRO A 420 -10.19 -6.65 11.74
C PRO A 420 -9.08 -7.11 12.70
N ILE A 421 -9.28 -6.81 13.97
CA ILE A 421 -8.46 -7.34 15.07
C ILE A 421 -9.18 -8.54 15.64
N SER A 422 -8.56 -9.73 15.56
CA SER A 422 -9.10 -10.94 16.17
C SER A 422 -8.90 -10.88 17.69
N LEU A 423 -9.97 -11.08 18.44
CA LEU A 423 -9.99 -11.14 19.90
C LEU A 423 -9.97 -12.58 20.41
N ALA A 424 -10.12 -13.57 19.54
CA ALA A 424 -10.07 -14.99 19.91
C ALA A 424 -8.67 -15.36 20.43
N LYS A 425 -8.62 -16.02 21.58
CA LYS A 425 -7.37 -16.63 22.09
C LYS A 425 -7.08 -17.87 21.23
N LYS A 426 -5.88 -17.98 20.67
CA LYS A 426 -5.42 -19.22 20.04
C LYS A 426 -5.59 -20.39 21.01
N GLY A 427 -6.52 -21.30 20.71
CA GLY A 427 -6.76 -22.52 21.51
C GLY A 427 -8.07 -22.56 22.29
N ASP A 428 -8.86 -21.51 22.30
CA ASP A 428 -10.15 -21.50 22.99
C ASP A 428 -11.28 -21.90 22.01
N GLN A 429 -11.57 -23.21 21.91
CA GLN A 429 -12.68 -23.73 21.10
C GLN A 429 -14.06 -23.48 21.74
N THR A 430 -14.13 -22.77 22.87
CA THR A 430 -15.36 -22.48 23.60
C THR A 430 -15.80 -21.03 23.52
N SER A 431 -15.33 -20.26 22.53
CA SER A 431 -15.87 -18.91 22.33
C SER A 431 -17.35 -19.04 21.98
N SER A 432 -18.21 -18.74 22.95
CA SER A 432 -19.63 -18.57 22.69
C SER A 432 -19.75 -17.48 21.64
N GLN A 433 -20.16 -17.83 20.42
CA GLN A 433 -20.53 -16.88 19.39
C GLN A 433 -21.51 -15.88 19.99
N THR A 434 -21.01 -14.77 20.48
CA THR A 434 -21.86 -13.67 20.93
C THR A 434 -22.51 -13.13 19.67
N LYS A 435 -23.78 -13.49 19.44
CA LYS A 435 -24.63 -12.91 18.37
C LYS A 435 -24.83 -11.39 18.53
N ARG A 436 -24.13 -10.76 19.48
CA ARG A 436 -24.24 -9.33 19.76
C ARG A 436 -23.25 -8.56 18.92
N VAL A 437 -23.74 -7.59 18.17
CA VAL A 437 -22.92 -6.55 17.55
C VAL A 437 -22.75 -5.45 18.58
N LEU A 438 -21.50 -5.10 18.90
CA LEU A 438 -21.17 -4.00 19.81
C LEU A 438 -20.53 -2.87 19.01
N PHE A 439 -20.99 -1.66 19.26
CA PHE A 439 -20.40 -0.45 18.68
C PHE A 439 -19.78 0.38 19.79
N ALA A 440 -18.52 0.75 19.62
CA ALA A 440 -17.80 1.65 20.49
C ALA A 440 -17.36 2.88 19.70
N ALA A 441 -17.79 4.07 20.16
CA ALA A 441 -17.36 5.34 19.60
C ALA A 441 -16.20 5.90 20.41
N GLY A 442 -15.17 6.40 19.72
CA GLY A 442 -14.08 7.12 20.35
C GLY A 442 -14.44 8.58 20.66
N PRO A 443 -13.49 9.37 21.21
CA PRO A 443 -13.69 10.78 21.54
C PRO A 443 -13.71 11.67 20.29
N GLU A 444 -14.00 12.94 20.49
CA GLU A 444 -13.99 13.99 19.48
C GLU A 444 -12.60 14.17 18.84
N GLN A 445 -12.54 14.59 17.58
CA GLN A 445 -11.37 14.86 16.73
C GLN A 445 -10.48 13.63 16.39
N LYS A 446 -10.29 13.37 15.09
CA LYS A 446 -9.60 12.17 14.56
C LYS A 446 -10.07 10.90 15.26
N ASN A 447 -11.37 10.85 15.44
CA ASN A 447 -12.07 9.79 16.12
C ASN A 447 -12.00 8.49 15.31
N THR A 448 -11.85 7.37 16.00
CA THR A 448 -12.10 6.04 15.49
C THR A 448 -13.32 5.45 16.16
N PHE A 449 -14.03 4.61 15.46
CA PHE A 449 -15.04 3.74 16.07
C PHE A 449 -14.63 2.28 15.91
N CYS A 450 -15.18 1.44 16.73
CA CYS A 450 -14.98 0.00 16.68
C CYS A 450 -16.32 -0.71 16.61
N LEU A 451 -16.46 -1.58 15.61
CA LEU A 451 -17.59 -2.48 15.49
C LEU A 451 -17.10 -3.91 15.81
N LEU A 452 -17.62 -4.51 16.86
CA LEU A 452 -17.36 -5.91 17.21
C LEU A 452 -18.47 -6.79 16.63
N ARG A 453 -18.07 -7.78 15.83
CA ARG A 453 -18.96 -8.84 15.31
C ARG A 453 -18.31 -10.20 15.60
N GLY A 454 -18.94 -11.00 16.46
CA GLY A 454 -18.28 -12.23 16.94
C GLY A 454 -17.00 -11.92 17.68
N ASP A 455 -15.91 -12.54 17.26
CA ASP A 455 -14.57 -12.34 17.83
C ASP A 455 -13.69 -11.37 17.02
N GLU A 456 -14.29 -10.65 16.06
CA GLU A 456 -13.60 -9.70 15.22
C GLU A 456 -13.99 -8.25 15.52
N ALA A 457 -12.98 -7.41 15.79
CA ALA A 457 -13.12 -5.98 16.02
C ALA A 457 -12.69 -5.20 14.78
N PHE A 458 -13.66 -4.55 14.10
CA PHE A 458 -13.43 -3.67 12.96
C PHE A 458 -13.22 -2.25 13.48
N VAL A 459 -12.01 -1.74 13.34
CA VAL A 459 -11.63 -0.39 13.79
C VAL A 459 -11.49 0.50 12.57
N SER A 460 -12.24 1.63 12.55
CA SER A 460 -12.21 2.61 11.43
C SER A 460 -10.90 3.37 11.35
#